data_d89ca33f1022e9a2527001068a74f08c
#
_entry.id   d89ca33f1022e9a2527001068a74f08c
#
_cell.length_a   1.000
_cell.length_b   1.000
_cell.length_c   1.000
_cell.angle_alpha   90.00
_cell.angle_beta   90.00
_cell.angle_gamma   90.00
#
_symmetry.space_group_name_H-M   'P 1'
#
loop_
_entity.id
_entity.type
_entity.pdbx_description
1 polymer ?
#
loop_
_entity_poly.entity_id
_entity_poly.type
_entity_poly.pdbx_seq_one_letter_code
_entity_poly.pdbx_strand_id
1 'polypeptide(L)'
;MPAIIPVAGMSTEFGMEWDASLVPVGPNYNALEATVYECLHAGCTSIWIVANDDAAPLLRHRLGEYATDIDSIQRGTFATFGQTKHLEVPLYYIPIHPKHRGKVDNYAWSVIYGANVAYWIKTMFSRWTRPDRYYVSFPMGMMDPKEVLTHRSILRKSAPFYFSFNGKTVKDGLPLSFVIDSEEWRRAKHVITTNSAVWKAPDEGVPTEKLPPEERLMSLSYGLEDVFGAGPPGTVQEMKCFYNLTTWAGYGKFISSELGQKTKRPNTNTMYRGRNK
;
A
#
# COMPACT_ATOMS: atom_id res chain seq x y z
N MET A 1 11.06 -8.79 1.92
CA MET A 1 10.50 -7.77 1.00
C MET A 1 9.69 -6.80 1.84
N PRO A 2 9.92 -5.48 1.79
CA PRO A 2 9.04 -4.50 2.41
C PRO A 2 7.72 -4.38 1.64
N ALA A 3 6.62 -4.07 2.35
CA ALA A 3 5.36 -3.68 1.75
C ALA A 3 5.18 -2.16 1.86
N ILE A 4 4.53 -1.57 0.86
CA ILE A 4 4.09 -0.18 0.85
C ILE A 4 2.57 -0.15 0.77
N ILE A 5 1.95 0.53 1.71
CA ILE A 5 0.50 0.74 1.72
C ILE A 5 0.24 2.25 1.58
N PRO A 6 -0.15 2.72 0.41
CA PRO A 6 -0.55 4.11 0.22
C PRO A 6 -1.95 4.31 0.79
N VAL A 7 -2.07 5.20 1.75
CA VAL A 7 -3.34 5.65 2.33
C VAL A 7 -3.64 7.08 1.90
N ALA A 8 -2.62 7.93 1.92
CA ALA A 8 -2.74 9.29 1.46
C ALA A 8 -2.92 9.38 -0.06
N GLY A 9 -3.70 10.36 -0.51
CA GLY A 9 -4.01 10.58 -1.93
C GLY A 9 -5.11 9.66 -2.48
N MET A 10 -5.83 9.02 -1.60
CA MET A 10 -6.96 8.18 -1.94
C MET A 10 -8.18 9.01 -2.26
N SER A 11 -8.70 8.88 -3.48
CA SER A 11 -9.99 9.45 -3.86
C SER A 11 -11.07 8.40 -3.74
N THR A 12 -12.13 8.70 -3.00
CA THR A 12 -13.30 7.82 -2.83
C THR A 12 -14.59 8.62 -2.98
N GLU A 13 -15.68 7.93 -3.35
CA GLU A 13 -17.03 8.52 -3.36
C GLU A 13 -17.59 8.73 -1.94
N PHE A 14 -16.89 8.23 -0.92
CA PHE A 14 -17.34 8.36 0.47
C PHE A 14 -17.07 9.78 0.97
N GLY A 15 -18.09 10.55 1.23
CA GLY A 15 -17.98 11.85 1.90
C GLY A 15 -17.76 11.69 3.42
N MET A 16 -16.79 10.86 3.83
CA MET A 16 -16.51 10.59 5.25
C MET A 16 -15.56 11.64 5.82
N GLU A 17 -15.80 12.05 7.07
CA GLU A 17 -14.90 12.95 7.81
C GLU A 17 -13.62 12.25 8.28
N TRP A 18 -13.63 10.93 8.33
CA TRP A 18 -12.46 10.11 8.70
C TRP A 18 -11.79 9.49 7.47
N ASP A 19 -10.59 8.99 7.67
CA ASP A 19 -9.81 8.35 6.60
C ASP A 19 -10.56 7.12 6.02
N ALA A 20 -10.78 7.12 4.71
CA ALA A 20 -11.56 6.10 4.04
C ALA A 20 -10.94 4.69 4.12
N SER A 21 -9.64 4.56 4.40
CA SER A 21 -9.00 3.26 4.63
C SER A 21 -9.53 2.54 5.88
N LEU A 22 -10.21 3.26 6.77
CA LEU A 22 -10.84 2.70 7.95
C LEU A 22 -12.26 2.17 7.70
N VAL A 23 -12.74 2.17 6.45
CA VAL A 23 -14.04 1.60 6.10
C VAL A 23 -14.15 0.15 6.59
N PRO A 24 -15.26 -0.24 7.25
CA PRO A 24 -15.41 -1.58 7.80
C PRO A 24 -15.59 -2.61 6.69
N VAL A 25 -14.80 -3.67 6.71
CA VAL A 25 -14.89 -4.82 5.79
C VAL A 25 -15.37 -6.09 6.49
N GLY A 26 -15.56 -6.03 7.80
CA GLY A 26 -16.06 -7.10 8.64
C GLY A 26 -16.25 -6.65 10.08
N PRO A 27 -16.75 -7.51 10.98
CA PRO A 27 -16.94 -7.18 12.38
C PRO A 27 -15.62 -6.77 13.05
N ASN A 28 -15.53 -5.52 13.52
CA ASN A 28 -14.34 -4.91 14.12
C ASN A 28 -13.07 -5.05 13.25
N TYR A 29 -13.24 -4.99 11.92
CA TYR A 29 -12.20 -5.19 10.94
C TYR A 29 -12.34 -4.17 9.80
N ASN A 30 -11.31 -3.39 9.52
CA ASN A 30 -11.33 -2.37 8.49
C ASN A 30 -10.47 -2.73 7.27
N ALA A 31 -10.61 -1.96 6.20
CA ALA A 31 -9.91 -2.20 4.94
C ALA A 31 -8.39 -2.15 5.10
N LEU A 32 -7.87 -1.19 5.87
CA LEU A 32 -6.43 -1.07 6.11
C LEU A 32 -5.88 -2.28 6.90
N GLU A 33 -6.61 -2.76 7.92
CA GLU A 33 -6.21 -3.99 8.63
C GLU A 33 -6.19 -5.18 7.68
N ALA A 34 -7.18 -5.31 6.79
CA ALA A 34 -7.21 -6.38 5.79
C ALA A 34 -6.00 -6.32 4.85
N THR A 35 -5.62 -5.14 4.41
CA THR A 35 -4.43 -4.91 3.57
C THR A 35 -3.13 -5.25 4.32
N VAL A 36 -3.03 -4.93 5.60
CA VAL A 36 -1.89 -5.35 6.43
C VAL A 36 -1.76 -6.87 6.45
N TYR A 37 -2.88 -7.59 6.65
CA TYR A 37 -2.86 -9.06 6.62
C TYR A 37 -2.56 -9.63 5.24
N GLU A 38 -3.03 -9.00 4.17
CA GLU A 38 -2.63 -9.35 2.81
C GLU A 38 -1.11 -9.27 2.63
N CYS A 39 -0.49 -8.18 3.09
CA CYS A 39 0.97 -8.02 3.06
C CYS A 39 1.70 -9.11 3.85
N LEU A 40 1.15 -9.58 4.98
CA LEU A 40 1.70 -10.70 5.74
C LEU A 40 1.61 -12.00 4.95
N HIS A 41 0.47 -12.28 4.31
CA HIS A 41 0.29 -13.44 3.43
C HIS A 41 1.23 -13.40 2.22
N ALA A 42 1.49 -12.23 1.64
CA ALA A 42 2.50 -12.04 0.61
C ALA A 42 3.94 -12.29 1.11
N GLY A 43 4.13 -12.38 2.43
CA GLY A 43 5.42 -12.66 3.07
C GLY A 43 6.32 -11.45 3.21
N CYS A 44 5.73 -10.30 3.42
CA CYS A 44 6.46 -9.07 3.69
C CYS A 44 7.10 -9.09 5.08
N THR A 45 8.27 -8.46 5.19
CA THR A 45 9.09 -8.44 6.43
C THR A 45 9.03 -7.10 7.17
N SER A 46 8.42 -6.10 6.57
CA SER A 46 8.13 -4.79 7.13
C SER A 46 7.03 -4.15 6.31
N ILE A 47 6.19 -3.34 6.92
CA ILE A 47 5.06 -2.67 6.27
C ILE A 47 5.19 -1.17 6.50
N TRP A 48 5.11 -0.40 5.42
CA TRP A 48 5.31 1.04 5.37
C TRP A 48 4.00 1.69 4.92
N ILE A 49 3.32 2.34 5.86
CA ILE A 49 2.01 2.96 5.66
C ILE A 49 2.23 4.45 5.40
N VAL A 50 1.87 4.91 4.22
CA VAL A 50 1.99 6.32 3.83
C VAL A 50 0.66 6.99 4.04
N ALA A 51 0.58 7.89 4.99
CA ALA A 51 -0.66 8.55 5.38
C ALA A 51 -0.44 10.06 5.56
N ASN A 52 -1.52 10.83 5.57
CA ASN A 52 -1.45 12.23 5.96
C ASN A 52 -1.07 12.34 7.45
N ASP A 53 -0.41 13.42 7.84
CA ASP A 53 0.10 13.63 9.19
C ASP A 53 -1.02 13.71 10.24
N ASP A 54 -2.24 14.12 9.85
CA ASP A 54 -3.44 14.11 10.71
C ASP A 54 -4.04 12.70 10.86
N ALA A 55 -3.99 11.86 9.81
CA ALA A 55 -4.49 10.49 9.86
C ALA A 55 -3.51 9.52 10.52
N ALA A 56 -2.20 9.71 10.34
CA ALA A 56 -1.18 8.79 10.81
C ALA A 56 -1.27 8.42 12.31
N PRO A 57 -1.53 9.35 13.26
CA PRO A 57 -1.71 9.01 14.67
C PRO A 57 -2.90 8.09 14.93
N LEU A 58 -4.03 8.31 14.24
CA LEU A 58 -5.23 7.50 14.35
C LEU A 58 -4.98 6.07 13.83
N LEU A 59 -4.32 5.95 12.68
CA LEU A 59 -3.97 4.67 12.09
C LEU A 59 -3.00 3.89 13.00
N ARG A 60 -1.99 4.57 13.56
CA ARG A 60 -1.07 3.98 14.52
C ARG A 60 -1.77 3.50 15.80
N HIS A 61 -2.71 4.28 16.31
CA HIS A 61 -3.51 3.88 17.47
C HIS A 61 -4.34 2.61 17.18
N ARG A 62 -4.89 2.50 15.96
CA ARG A 62 -5.73 1.35 15.56
C ARG A 62 -4.93 0.08 15.28
N LEU A 63 -3.80 0.19 14.58
CA LEU A 63 -3.00 -0.95 14.10
C LEU A 63 -1.89 -1.35 15.06
N GLY A 64 -1.37 -0.41 15.86
CA GLY A 64 -0.20 -0.62 16.69
C GLY A 64 1.11 -0.48 15.92
N GLU A 65 2.19 -1.03 16.46
CA GLU A 65 3.55 -0.94 15.89
C GLU A 65 4.01 -2.23 15.21
N TYR A 66 3.28 -3.31 15.44
CA TYR A 66 3.61 -4.65 14.91
C TYR A 66 2.35 -5.38 14.49
N ALA A 67 2.46 -6.12 13.41
CA ALA A 67 1.44 -7.06 12.98
C ALA A 67 1.95 -8.50 13.14
N THR A 68 1.08 -9.38 13.63
CA THR A 68 1.44 -10.78 13.87
C THR A 68 1.26 -11.60 12.59
N ASP A 69 2.30 -12.30 12.13
CA ASP A 69 2.24 -13.20 10.99
C ASP A 69 1.48 -14.48 11.36
N ILE A 70 0.21 -14.54 10.94
CA ILE A 70 -0.70 -15.65 11.21
C ILE A 70 -0.25 -16.94 10.53
N ASP A 71 0.35 -16.85 9.37
CA ASP A 71 0.84 -18.02 8.63
C ASP A 71 1.97 -18.72 9.36
N SER A 72 2.80 -17.95 10.07
CA SER A 72 3.84 -18.51 10.95
C SER A 72 3.23 -19.24 12.14
N ILE A 73 2.11 -18.74 12.68
CA ILE A 73 1.39 -19.39 13.78
C ILE A 73 0.76 -20.70 13.30
N GLN A 74 0.06 -20.67 12.17
CA GLN A 74 -0.68 -21.83 11.66
C GLN A 74 0.24 -22.97 11.21
N ARG A 75 1.44 -22.67 10.72
CA ARG A 75 2.42 -23.69 10.32
C ARG A 75 3.03 -24.43 11.51
N GLY A 76 2.69 -24.04 12.75
CA GLY A 76 3.25 -24.69 13.93
C GLY A 76 4.78 -24.64 14.01
N THR A 77 5.42 -23.76 13.25
CA THR A 77 6.83 -23.45 13.38
C THR A 77 7.02 -22.73 14.70
N PHE A 78 6.83 -23.47 15.79
CA PHE A 78 7.39 -23.09 17.08
C PHE A 78 8.89 -22.96 16.86
N ALA A 79 9.31 -21.73 16.76
CA ALA A 79 10.67 -21.42 16.51
C ALA A 79 11.54 -22.12 17.55
N THR A 80 12.39 -23.00 17.09
CA THR A 80 13.62 -23.31 17.80
C THR A 80 14.26 -21.98 18.20
N PHE A 81 14.72 -21.89 19.42
CA PHE A 81 15.37 -20.71 20.00
C PHE A 81 16.18 -19.96 18.92
N GLY A 82 15.83 -18.71 18.62
CA GLY A 82 16.48 -17.86 17.63
C GLY A 82 15.71 -17.53 16.36
N GLN A 83 14.61 -18.24 16.02
CA GLN A 83 13.80 -17.97 14.81
C GLN A 83 12.52 -17.15 15.06
N THR A 84 12.32 -16.60 16.25
CA THR A 84 11.21 -15.72 16.63
C THR A 84 11.15 -14.40 15.84
N LYS A 85 12.17 -14.11 15.03
CA LYS A 85 12.27 -12.86 14.25
C LYS A 85 11.20 -12.64 13.19
N HIS A 86 10.38 -13.62 12.87
CA HIS A 86 9.39 -13.53 11.78
C HIS A 86 7.92 -13.54 12.24
N LEU A 87 7.66 -13.60 13.53
CA LEU A 87 6.31 -13.61 14.08
C LEU A 87 5.68 -12.21 14.14
N GLU A 88 6.50 -11.20 14.36
CA GLU A 88 6.08 -9.81 14.46
C GLU A 88 6.70 -9.02 13.30
N VAL A 89 5.85 -8.46 12.46
CA VAL A 89 6.25 -7.63 11.33
C VAL A 89 6.05 -6.18 11.72
N PRO A 90 7.12 -5.34 11.72
CA PRO A 90 7.02 -3.95 12.12
C PRO A 90 6.21 -3.13 11.13
N LEU A 91 5.38 -2.23 11.68
CA LEU A 91 4.59 -1.24 10.96
C LEU A 91 5.25 0.13 11.11
N TYR A 92 5.57 0.76 9.99
CA TYR A 92 6.15 2.10 9.93
C TYR A 92 5.12 3.06 9.34
N TYR A 93 4.90 4.17 10.02
CA TYR A 93 3.97 5.22 9.58
C TYR A 93 4.77 6.37 9.01
N ILE A 94 4.54 6.68 7.74
CA ILE A 94 5.23 7.74 7.01
C ILE A 94 4.24 8.88 6.80
N PRO A 95 4.32 9.97 7.58
CA PRO A 95 3.47 11.11 7.36
C PRO A 95 3.90 11.87 6.10
N ILE A 96 2.93 12.25 5.27
CA ILE A 96 3.17 13.18 4.17
C ILE A 96 3.29 14.59 4.76
N HIS A 97 4.39 15.26 4.43
CA HIS A 97 4.62 16.60 4.91
C HIS A 97 3.53 17.57 4.37
N PRO A 98 2.97 18.49 5.19
CA PRO A 98 1.88 19.39 4.81
C PRO A 98 2.13 20.17 3.51
N LYS A 99 3.40 20.55 3.24
CA LYS A 99 3.77 21.24 1.99
C LYS A 99 3.51 20.43 0.70
N HIS A 100 3.35 19.12 0.80
CA HIS A 100 3.08 18.24 -0.35
C HIS A 100 1.59 17.92 -0.51
N ARG A 101 0.76 18.25 0.50
CA ARG A 101 -0.69 18.07 0.41
C ARG A 101 -1.27 18.94 -0.68
N GLY A 102 -2.21 18.38 -1.46
CA GLY A 102 -2.88 19.07 -2.55
C GLY A 102 -2.03 19.37 -3.78
N LYS A 103 -0.71 19.09 -3.74
CA LYS A 103 0.19 19.29 -4.90
C LYS A 103 0.56 17.99 -5.58
N VAL A 104 0.87 16.97 -4.78
CA VAL A 104 1.29 15.64 -5.25
C VAL A 104 0.62 14.53 -4.44
N ASP A 105 -0.48 14.87 -3.79
CA ASP A 105 -1.22 13.95 -2.92
C ASP A 105 -2.10 13.03 -3.78
N ASN A 106 -1.50 11.93 -4.23
CA ASN A 106 -2.19 10.89 -4.98
C ASN A 106 -1.55 9.52 -4.70
N TYR A 107 -2.25 8.46 -5.06
CA TYR A 107 -1.81 7.08 -4.81
C TYR A 107 -0.43 6.77 -5.38
N ALA A 108 -0.19 7.13 -6.64
CA ALA A 108 1.08 6.84 -7.29
C ALA A 108 2.26 7.53 -6.58
N TRP A 109 2.08 8.79 -6.17
CA TRP A 109 3.08 9.50 -5.38
C TRP A 109 3.32 8.82 -4.04
N SER A 110 2.26 8.46 -3.32
CA SER A 110 2.37 7.81 -2.01
C SER A 110 3.13 6.49 -2.08
N VAL A 111 2.94 5.69 -3.14
CA VAL A 111 3.73 4.49 -3.40
C VAL A 111 5.22 4.82 -3.55
N ILE A 112 5.54 5.79 -4.41
CA ILE A 112 6.94 6.18 -4.69
C ILE A 112 7.60 6.80 -3.46
N TYR A 113 6.86 7.64 -2.74
CA TYR A 113 7.35 8.26 -1.51
C TYR A 113 7.65 7.21 -0.43
N GLY A 114 6.72 6.27 -0.20
CA GLY A 114 6.92 5.17 0.75
C GLY A 114 8.12 4.29 0.40
N ALA A 115 8.25 3.91 -0.87
CA ALA A 115 9.40 3.13 -1.34
C ALA A 115 10.73 3.90 -1.17
N ASN A 116 10.72 5.22 -1.43
CA ASN A 116 11.89 6.08 -1.24
C ASN A 116 12.32 6.14 0.23
N VAL A 117 11.39 6.35 1.15
CA VAL A 117 11.67 6.40 2.59
C VAL A 117 12.17 5.04 3.08
N ALA A 118 11.51 3.95 2.68
CA ALA A 118 11.93 2.59 3.04
C ALA A 118 13.34 2.27 2.51
N TYR A 119 13.68 2.70 1.29
CA TYR A 119 15.02 2.55 0.72
C TYR A 119 16.08 3.28 1.54
N TRP A 120 15.84 4.57 1.84
CA TRP A 120 16.80 5.39 2.56
C TRP A 120 17.02 4.90 3.98
N ILE A 121 15.96 4.64 4.73
CA ILE A 121 16.06 4.16 6.11
C ILE A 121 16.83 2.84 6.18
N LYS A 122 16.47 1.86 5.33
CA LYS A 122 17.19 0.57 5.31
C LYS A 122 18.65 0.72 4.87
N THR A 123 18.93 1.62 3.94
CA THR A 123 20.29 1.88 3.48
C THR A 123 21.16 2.53 4.57
N MET A 124 20.56 3.39 5.40
CA MET A 124 21.28 4.02 6.54
C MET A 124 21.70 2.99 7.59
N PHE A 125 20.89 1.96 7.83
CA PHE A 125 21.23 0.91 8.79
C PHE A 125 22.26 -0.09 8.23
N SER A 126 22.13 -0.48 6.97
CA SER A 126 23.07 -1.41 6.34
C SER A 126 22.88 -1.46 4.82
N ARG A 127 24.02 -1.46 4.12
CA ARG A 127 24.03 -1.67 2.65
C ARG A 127 23.53 -3.06 2.25
N TRP A 128 23.62 -4.05 3.13
CA TRP A 128 23.19 -5.43 2.91
C TRP A 128 21.68 -5.61 3.00
N THR A 129 20.96 -4.64 3.59
CA THR A 129 19.52 -4.71 3.78
C THR A 129 18.74 -3.87 2.76
N ARG A 130 19.40 -3.39 1.70
CA ARG A 130 18.73 -2.63 0.64
C ARG A 130 17.61 -3.46 0.05
N PRO A 131 16.38 -2.92 -0.03
CA PRO A 131 15.31 -3.60 -0.73
C PRO A 131 15.61 -3.66 -2.22
N ASP A 132 15.55 -4.84 -2.79
CA ASP A 132 15.62 -5.07 -4.24
C ASP A 132 14.25 -4.96 -4.90
N ARG A 133 13.19 -5.09 -4.09
CA ARG A 133 11.79 -5.09 -4.52
C ARG A 133 10.86 -4.64 -3.42
N TYR A 134 9.67 -4.17 -3.82
CA TYR A 134 8.62 -3.71 -2.91
C TYR A 134 7.30 -4.36 -3.30
N TYR A 135 6.57 -4.86 -2.33
CA TYR A 135 5.18 -5.24 -2.49
C TYR A 135 4.30 -4.01 -2.25
N VAL A 136 3.41 -3.70 -3.15
CA VAL A 136 2.47 -2.57 -3.01
C VAL A 136 1.07 -3.15 -2.88
N SER A 137 0.32 -2.70 -1.90
CA SER A 137 -1.06 -3.11 -1.68
C SER A 137 -1.91 -1.90 -1.29
N PHE A 138 -3.16 -1.90 -1.74
CA PHE A 138 -4.06 -0.76 -1.63
C PHE A 138 -5.24 -1.09 -0.70
N PRO A 139 -5.56 -0.23 0.29
CA PRO A 139 -6.68 -0.48 1.21
C PRO A 139 -8.04 -0.60 0.52
N MET A 140 -8.21 0.08 -0.63
CA MET A 140 -9.45 0.04 -1.39
C MET A 140 -9.49 -1.05 -2.47
N GLY A 141 -8.46 -1.88 -2.57
CA GLY A 141 -8.40 -3.02 -3.49
C GLY A 141 -8.53 -4.34 -2.75
N MET A 142 -9.76 -4.80 -2.50
CA MET A 142 -9.98 -6.03 -1.72
C MET A 142 -9.85 -7.28 -2.59
N MET A 143 -8.93 -8.16 -2.20
CA MET A 143 -8.71 -9.48 -2.77
C MET A 143 -8.82 -10.57 -1.69
N ASP A 144 -8.88 -11.84 -2.09
CA ASP A 144 -8.79 -12.93 -1.12
C ASP A 144 -7.33 -13.09 -0.63
N PRO A 145 -7.04 -12.81 0.65
CA PRO A 145 -5.69 -12.96 1.20
C PRO A 145 -5.14 -14.40 1.09
N LYS A 146 -6.01 -15.40 1.09
CA LYS A 146 -5.60 -16.81 0.93
C LYS A 146 -5.09 -17.08 -0.47
N GLU A 147 -5.67 -16.43 -1.48
CA GLU A 147 -5.20 -16.52 -2.86
C GLU A 147 -3.81 -15.87 -2.99
N VAL A 148 -3.60 -14.70 -2.38
CA VAL A 148 -2.28 -14.06 -2.31
C VAL A 148 -1.24 -14.98 -1.66
N LEU A 149 -1.62 -15.70 -0.60
CA LEU A 149 -0.73 -16.68 0.06
C LEU A 149 -0.26 -17.78 -0.90
N THR A 150 -1.13 -18.27 -1.80
CA THR A 150 -0.75 -19.32 -2.78
C THR A 150 0.35 -18.85 -3.73
N HIS A 151 0.41 -17.56 -4.02
CA HIS A 151 1.40 -16.95 -4.91
C HIS A 151 2.67 -16.44 -4.20
N ARG A 152 2.76 -16.59 -2.87
CA ARG A 152 3.88 -16.08 -2.04
C ARG A 152 5.26 -16.46 -2.55
N SER A 153 5.43 -17.68 -3.08
CA SER A 153 6.71 -18.13 -3.62
C SER A 153 7.13 -17.40 -4.91
N ILE A 154 6.14 -17.07 -5.75
CA ILE A 154 6.34 -16.34 -7.00
C ILE A 154 6.61 -14.86 -6.70
N LEU A 155 5.82 -14.24 -5.81
CA LEU A 155 6.01 -12.86 -5.35
C LEU A 155 7.42 -12.59 -4.82
N ARG A 156 8.04 -13.60 -4.21
CA ARG A 156 9.42 -13.50 -3.70
C ARG A 156 10.50 -13.64 -4.76
N LYS A 157 10.20 -14.29 -5.89
CA LYS A 157 11.18 -14.61 -6.94
C LYS A 157 11.09 -13.70 -8.15
N SER A 158 9.87 -13.30 -8.51
CA SER A 158 9.59 -12.52 -9.72
C SER A 158 9.40 -11.04 -9.37
N ALA A 159 10.10 -10.18 -10.09
CA ALA A 159 9.85 -8.75 -10.11
C ALA A 159 10.20 -8.24 -11.52
N PRO A 160 9.32 -7.46 -12.16
CA PRO A 160 8.00 -7.04 -11.68
C PRO A 160 6.93 -8.15 -11.76
N PHE A 161 5.96 -8.07 -10.88
CA PHE A 161 4.83 -8.99 -10.79
C PHE A 161 3.54 -8.19 -10.58
N TYR A 162 2.47 -8.56 -11.29
CA TYR A 162 1.20 -7.85 -11.24
C TYR A 162 0.05 -8.83 -11.00
N PHE A 163 -0.82 -8.52 -10.04
CA PHE A 163 -2.13 -9.15 -10.01
C PHE A 163 -3.02 -8.51 -11.06
N SER A 164 -3.88 -9.31 -11.69
CA SER A 164 -4.87 -8.86 -12.67
C SER A 164 -6.26 -9.32 -12.28
N PHE A 165 -7.25 -8.58 -12.76
CA PHE A 165 -8.66 -8.96 -12.68
C PHE A 165 -9.37 -8.52 -13.95
N ASN A 166 -10.02 -9.47 -14.63
CA ASN A 166 -10.61 -9.26 -15.96
C ASN A 166 -9.60 -8.67 -16.96
N GLY A 167 -8.37 -9.15 -16.93
CA GLY A 167 -7.28 -8.71 -17.82
C GLY A 167 -6.72 -7.32 -17.50
N LYS A 168 -7.20 -6.63 -16.47
CA LYS A 168 -6.72 -5.31 -16.04
C LYS A 168 -5.82 -5.44 -14.81
N THR A 169 -4.86 -4.55 -14.69
CA THR A 169 -3.84 -4.50 -13.63
C THR A 169 -3.76 -3.09 -13.05
N VAL A 170 -2.78 -2.86 -12.18
CA VAL A 170 -2.45 -1.51 -11.71
C VAL A 170 -2.05 -0.58 -12.86
N LYS A 171 -1.55 -1.11 -13.97
CA LYS A 171 -1.20 -0.34 -15.17
C LYS A 171 -2.41 0.27 -15.86
N ASP A 172 -3.59 -0.28 -15.62
CA ASP A 172 -4.88 0.19 -16.14
C ASP A 172 -5.65 1.00 -15.09
N GLY A 173 -4.96 1.47 -14.04
CA GLY A 173 -5.53 2.31 -12.98
C GLY A 173 -6.27 1.55 -11.87
N LEU A 174 -6.31 0.20 -11.90
CA LEU A 174 -6.95 -0.55 -10.82
C LEU A 174 -6.04 -0.61 -9.58
N PRO A 175 -6.57 -0.42 -8.37
CA PRO A 175 -5.81 -0.55 -7.12
C PRO A 175 -5.58 -2.03 -6.76
N LEU A 176 -4.96 -2.77 -7.68
CA LEU A 176 -4.53 -4.16 -7.51
C LEU A 176 -3.10 -4.20 -7.01
N SER A 177 -2.83 -5.12 -6.10
CA SER A 177 -1.50 -5.30 -5.54
C SER A 177 -0.49 -5.79 -6.57
N PHE A 178 0.77 -5.39 -6.40
CA PHE A 178 1.85 -5.71 -7.34
C PHE A 178 3.22 -5.67 -6.66
N VAL A 179 4.22 -6.18 -7.35
CA VAL A 179 5.63 -6.10 -6.93
C VAL A 179 6.40 -5.30 -7.94
N ILE A 180 7.09 -4.27 -7.47
CA ILE A 180 8.06 -3.50 -8.26
C ILE A 180 9.47 -3.76 -7.76
N ASP A 181 10.43 -3.76 -8.67
CA ASP A 181 11.84 -3.77 -8.34
C ASP A 181 12.40 -2.34 -8.20
N SER A 182 13.67 -2.26 -7.85
CA SER A 182 14.35 -0.97 -7.67
C SER A 182 14.52 -0.19 -8.98
N GLU A 183 14.48 -0.84 -10.12
CA GLU A 183 14.61 -0.21 -11.44
C GLU A 183 13.30 0.43 -11.85
N GLU A 184 12.19 -0.29 -11.74
CA GLU A 184 10.86 0.24 -11.99
C GLU A 184 10.52 1.38 -11.03
N TRP A 185 10.89 1.26 -9.77
CA TRP A 185 10.73 2.35 -8.82
C TRP A 185 11.47 3.64 -9.24
N ARG A 186 12.72 3.52 -9.73
CA ARG A 186 13.47 4.68 -10.21
C ARG A 186 12.82 5.29 -11.46
N ARG A 187 12.33 4.45 -12.38
CA ARG A 187 11.59 4.90 -13.57
C ARG A 187 10.33 5.68 -13.16
N ALA A 188 9.51 5.09 -12.31
CA ALA A 188 8.28 5.71 -11.82
C ALA A 188 8.55 7.04 -11.09
N LYS A 189 9.61 7.08 -10.27
CA LYS A 189 10.07 8.33 -9.62
C LYS A 189 10.48 9.37 -10.65
N HIS A 190 11.17 8.99 -11.71
CA HIS A 190 11.59 9.92 -12.77
C HIS A 190 10.37 10.50 -13.50
N VAL A 191 9.37 9.67 -13.83
CA VAL A 191 8.12 10.13 -14.46
C VAL A 191 7.45 11.24 -13.62
N ILE A 192 7.28 10.99 -12.31
CA ILE A 192 6.68 11.98 -11.42
C ILE A 192 7.55 13.26 -11.37
N THR A 193 8.88 13.11 -11.19
CA THR A 193 9.77 14.25 -11.02
C THR A 193 9.81 15.13 -12.28
N THR A 194 9.81 14.52 -13.46
CA THR A 194 9.84 15.23 -14.74
C THR A 194 8.53 15.97 -14.98
N ASN A 195 7.40 15.34 -14.68
CA ASN A 195 6.09 15.92 -14.94
C ASN A 195 5.65 16.93 -13.87
N SER A 196 6.20 16.85 -12.63
CA SER A 196 5.87 17.78 -11.55
C SER A 196 6.52 19.17 -11.69
N ALA A 197 7.43 19.34 -12.63
CA ALA A 197 8.11 20.61 -12.89
C ALA A 197 7.36 21.54 -13.87
N VAL A 198 6.08 21.28 -14.15
CA VAL A 198 5.29 22.13 -15.04
C VAL A 198 4.89 23.40 -14.31
N TRP A 199 5.34 24.55 -14.86
CA TRP A 199 4.97 25.86 -14.37
C TRP A 199 3.48 26.13 -14.66
N LYS A 200 2.79 26.71 -13.69
CA LYS A 200 1.42 27.18 -13.91
C LYS A 200 1.44 28.25 -15.00
N ALA A 201 0.55 28.14 -15.99
CA ALA A 201 0.38 29.20 -16.97
C ALA A 201 0.02 30.51 -16.24
N PRO A 202 0.55 31.69 -16.67
CA PRO A 202 0.21 32.95 -16.03
C PRO A 202 -1.30 33.17 -16.14
N ASP A 203 -1.96 33.27 -14.99
CA ASP A 203 -3.33 33.74 -14.90
C ASP A 203 -3.34 35.22 -15.32
N GLU A 204 -4.46 35.69 -15.87
CA GLU A 204 -4.63 37.04 -16.43
C GLU A 204 -4.06 38.12 -15.47
N GLY A 205 -2.91 38.65 -15.79
CA GLY A 205 -2.34 39.84 -15.19
C GLY A 205 -1.17 39.67 -14.24
N VAL A 206 -0.84 38.46 -13.75
CA VAL A 206 0.30 38.25 -12.83
C VAL A 206 1.29 37.26 -13.43
N PRO A 207 2.54 37.69 -13.79
CA PRO A 207 3.57 36.76 -14.24
C PRO A 207 3.84 35.67 -13.18
N THR A 208 3.95 34.42 -13.60
CA THR A 208 4.19 33.26 -12.75
C THR A 208 5.42 33.42 -11.83
N GLU A 209 6.41 34.21 -12.28
CA GLU A 209 7.62 34.53 -11.51
C GLU A 209 7.34 35.39 -10.25
N LYS A 210 6.23 36.13 -10.24
CA LYS A 210 5.80 36.97 -9.12
C LYS A 210 4.93 36.22 -8.12
N LEU A 211 4.46 35.02 -8.46
CA LEU A 211 3.72 34.18 -7.53
C LEU A 211 4.63 33.62 -6.43
N PRO A 212 4.10 33.35 -5.25
CA PRO A 212 4.82 32.62 -4.22
C PRO A 212 5.36 31.29 -4.81
N PRO A 213 6.56 30.83 -4.41
CA PRO A 213 7.14 29.59 -4.95
C PRO A 213 6.20 28.38 -4.89
N GLU A 214 5.31 28.39 -3.92
CA GLU A 214 4.32 27.33 -3.68
C GLU A 214 3.18 27.34 -4.70
N GLU A 215 2.89 28.47 -5.34
CA GLU A 215 1.81 28.63 -6.31
C GLU A 215 2.30 28.55 -7.77
N ARG A 216 3.62 28.54 -7.98
CA ARG A 216 4.23 28.52 -9.32
C ARG A 216 4.06 27.18 -10.04
N LEU A 217 3.92 26.11 -9.30
CA LEU A 217 3.80 24.76 -9.87
C LEU A 217 2.32 24.36 -9.95
N MET A 218 1.96 23.73 -11.04
CA MET A 218 0.64 23.11 -11.16
C MET A 218 0.53 21.96 -10.16
N SER A 219 -0.61 21.85 -9.48
CA SER A 219 -0.97 20.62 -8.79
C SER A 219 -1.30 19.58 -9.87
N LEU A 220 -0.48 18.56 -9.97
CA LEU A 220 -0.68 17.48 -10.92
C LEU A 220 -1.22 16.27 -10.15
N SER A 221 -2.40 15.83 -10.57
CA SER A 221 -2.95 14.55 -10.14
C SER A 221 -2.45 13.47 -11.09
N TYR A 222 -1.77 12.46 -10.56
CA TYR A 222 -1.33 11.29 -11.32
C TYR A 222 -2.20 10.10 -10.97
N GLY A 223 -2.82 9.49 -11.97
CA GLY A 223 -3.40 8.16 -11.85
C GLY A 223 -2.31 7.09 -11.69
N LEU A 224 -2.72 5.91 -11.28
CA LEU A 224 -1.81 4.75 -11.24
C LEU A 224 -1.31 4.41 -12.64
N GLU A 225 -2.17 4.53 -13.65
CA GLU A 225 -1.88 4.32 -15.07
C GLU A 225 -0.81 5.29 -15.60
N ASP A 226 -0.84 6.54 -15.17
CA ASP A 226 0.12 7.56 -15.63
C ASP A 226 1.55 7.23 -15.21
N VAL A 227 1.72 6.61 -14.06
CA VAL A 227 3.02 6.31 -13.46
C VAL A 227 3.48 4.89 -13.78
N PHE A 228 2.58 3.92 -13.68
CA PHE A 228 2.90 2.49 -13.83
C PHE A 228 2.51 1.92 -15.19
N GLY A 229 1.66 2.59 -15.98
CA GLY A 229 1.18 2.10 -17.28
C GLY A 229 2.28 1.75 -18.26
N ALA A 230 3.31 2.60 -18.37
CA ALA A 230 4.49 2.37 -19.22
C ALA A 230 5.55 1.46 -18.57
N GLY A 231 5.23 0.79 -17.47
CA GLY A 231 6.14 -0.11 -16.77
C GLY A 231 6.53 -1.34 -17.59
N PRO A 232 7.66 -2.01 -17.23
CA PRO A 232 8.14 -3.18 -17.96
C PRO A 232 7.13 -4.33 -17.92
N PRO A 233 7.18 -5.22 -18.89
CA PRO A 233 6.41 -6.47 -18.81
C PRO A 233 6.85 -7.25 -17.57
N GLY A 234 5.91 -7.92 -16.92
CA GLY A 234 6.16 -8.72 -15.74
C GLY A 234 5.29 -9.98 -15.72
N THR A 235 5.46 -10.77 -14.69
CA THR A 235 4.58 -11.91 -14.46
C THR A 235 3.20 -11.39 -14.06
N VAL A 236 2.16 -11.79 -14.79
CA VAL A 236 0.76 -11.42 -14.49
C VAL A 236 0.05 -12.65 -13.95
N GLN A 237 -0.68 -12.48 -12.86
CA GLN A 237 -1.50 -13.52 -12.24
C GLN A 237 -2.93 -13.05 -12.09
N GLU A 238 -3.85 -13.75 -12.74
CA GLU A 238 -5.28 -13.46 -12.65
C GLU A 238 -5.83 -13.90 -11.29
N MET A 239 -6.57 -12.99 -10.64
CA MET A 239 -7.26 -13.19 -9.37
C MET A 239 -8.69 -13.64 -9.61
N LYS A 240 -9.18 -14.57 -8.81
CA LYS A 240 -10.58 -15.08 -8.89
C LYS A 240 -11.60 -14.02 -8.52
N CYS A 241 -11.25 -13.13 -7.59
CA CYS A 241 -12.12 -12.05 -7.17
C CYS A 241 -11.31 -10.80 -6.81
N PHE A 242 -11.89 -9.66 -7.14
CA PHE A 242 -11.39 -8.34 -6.79
C PHE A 242 -12.56 -7.38 -6.61
N TYR A 243 -12.50 -6.55 -5.58
CA TYR A 243 -13.51 -5.54 -5.30
C TYR A 243 -12.84 -4.19 -5.11
N ASN A 244 -13.21 -3.24 -5.95
CA ASN A 244 -12.77 -1.85 -5.80
C ASN A 244 -13.71 -1.15 -4.81
N LEU A 245 -13.20 -0.84 -3.62
CA LEU A 245 -13.97 -0.20 -2.56
C LEU A 245 -14.02 1.34 -2.66
N THR A 246 -13.46 1.95 -3.69
CA THR A 246 -13.48 3.42 -3.83
C THR A 246 -14.87 3.97 -4.11
N THR A 247 -15.81 3.13 -4.56
CA THR A 247 -17.19 3.50 -4.88
C THR A 247 -18.20 2.78 -3.97
N TRP A 248 -19.34 3.41 -3.71
CA TRP A 248 -20.44 2.77 -2.98
C TRP A 248 -20.93 1.48 -3.62
N ALA A 249 -20.99 1.45 -4.96
CA ALA A 249 -21.38 0.26 -5.70
C ALA A 249 -20.37 -0.89 -5.51
N GLY A 250 -19.08 -0.59 -5.54
CA GLY A 250 -18.00 -1.57 -5.31
C GLY A 250 -18.01 -2.10 -3.88
N TYR A 251 -18.18 -1.21 -2.90
CA TYR A 251 -18.29 -1.58 -1.50
C TYR A 251 -19.53 -2.44 -1.23
N GLY A 252 -20.70 -2.07 -1.77
CA GLY A 252 -21.91 -2.87 -1.65
C GLY A 252 -21.77 -4.27 -2.25
N LYS A 253 -21.14 -4.38 -3.43
CA LYS A 253 -20.82 -5.68 -4.05
C LYS A 253 -19.91 -6.53 -3.18
N PHE A 254 -18.88 -5.92 -2.55
CA PHE A 254 -17.99 -6.63 -1.65
C PHE A 254 -18.75 -7.17 -0.43
N ILE A 255 -19.49 -6.33 0.29
CA ILE A 255 -20.24 -6.75 1.50
C ILE A 255 -21.26 -7.85 1.20
N SER A 256 -21.90 -7.80 0.04
CA SER A 256 -22.87 -8.81 -0.41
C SER A 256 -22.22 -10.09 -0.94
N SER A 257 -20.92 -10.07 -1.19
CA SER A 257 -20.19 -11.22 -1.74
C SER A 257 -19.92 -12.29 -0.69
N GLU A 258 -19.63 -13.51 -1.16
CA GLU A 258 -19.20 -14.61 -0.31
C GLU A 258 -17.88 -14.28 0.43
N LEU A 259 -16.98 -13.57 -0.24
CA LEU A 259 -15.73 -13.09 0.39
C LEU A 259 -16.02 -12.12 1.53
N GLY A 260 -16.86 -11.11 1.30
CA GLY A 260 -17.23 -10.12 2.31
C GLY A 260 -17.90 -10.73 3.53
N GLN A 261 -18.83 -11.66 3.31
CA GLN A 261 -19.51 -12.37 4.40
C GLN A 261 -18.56 -13.25 5.24
N LYS A 262 -17.52 -13.82 4.60
CA LYS A 262 -16.52 -14.66 5.28
C LYS A 262 -15.36 -13.85 5.86
N THR A 263 -15.22 -12.58 5.50
CA THR A 263 -14.14 -11.71 5.97
C THR A 263 -14.30 -11.43 7.45
N LYS A 264 -13.30 -11.85 8.22
CA LYS A 264 -13.25 -11.66 9.67
C LYS A 264 -11.85 -11.27 10.09
N ARG A 265 -11.76 -10.45 11.12
CA ARG A 265 -10.47 -10.14 11.74
C ARG A 265 -9.80 -11.43 12.22
N PRO A 266 -8.58 -11.69 11.79
CA PRO A 266 -7.85 -12.87 12.26
C PRO A 266 -7.67 -12.87 13.78
N ASN A 267 -7.83 -14.03 14.38
CA ASN A 267 -7.64 -14.17 15.81
C ASN A 267 -6.14 -14.33 16.13
N THR A 268 -5.51 -13.28 16.62
CA THR A 268 -4.10 -13.26 17.02
C THR A 268 -3.87 -13.67 18.48
N ASN A 269 -4.95 -13.79 19.28
CA ASN A 269 -4.86 -14.05 20.72
C ASN A 269 -4.49 -15.51 21.08
N THR A 270 -4.49 -16.43 20.12
CA THR A 270 -4.12 -17.83 20.36
C THR A 270 -2.67 -18.02 20.78
N MET A 271 -1.79 -17.03 20.50
CA MET A 271 -0.39 -17.06 20.88
C MET A 271 -0.12 -16.85 22.37
N TYR A 272 -0.92 -16.04 23.04
CA TYR A 272 -0.65 -15.69 24.43
C TYR A 272 -1.14 -16.74 25.42
N ARG A 273 -2.04 -17.64 25.00
CA ARG A 273 -2.55 -18.73 25.89
C ARG A 273 -1.52 -19.80 26.25
N GLY A 274 -0.40 -19.88 25.50
CA GLY A 274 0.68 -20.84 25.75
C GLY A 274 1.79 -20.35 26.69
N ARG A 275 1.84 -19.07 27.03
CA ARG A 275 2.89 -18.48 27.88
C ARG A 275 2.52 -18.44 29.38
N ASN A 276 1.27 -18.73 29.73
CA ASN A 276 0.76 -18.70 31.10
C ASN A 276 0.42 -20.11 31.61
N LYS A 277 1.25 -21.10 31.28
CA LYS A 277 1.25 -22.40 31.97
C LYS A 277 2.65 -22.75 32.43
#